data_e156e2750c92e4116ab71be8a638562c
#
_entry.id   e156e2750c92e4116ab71be8a638562c
#
_cell.length_a   1.000
_cell.length_b   1.000
_cell.length_c   1.000
_cell.angle_alpha   90.00
_cell.angle_beta   90.00
_cell.angle_gamma   90.00
#
_symmetry.space_group_name_H-M   'P 1'
#
loop_
_entity.id
_entity.type
_entity.pdbx_description
1 polymer ?
#
loop_
_entity_poly.entity_id
_entity_poly.type
_entity_poly.pdbx_seq_one_letter_code
_entity_poly.pdbx_strand_id
1 'polypeptide(L)'
;MGKIHGKGLVEYILDEMIECVEQGNFVVKQTDKNEEFAFEFSLTTELKRNMLLALKVEDYFNSDESINFPGRYIHEFCPKYSLCNMDGNEELVDVYVKFEVEEEDTGKQTVEISLHRAEKEVHFAFKSWGKGE
;
A
#
# COMPACT_ATOMS: atom_id res chain seq x y z
N MET A 1 5.95 3.73 16.77
CA MET A 1 5.88 5.15 16.43
C MET A 1 6.26 5.38 14.98
N GLY A 2 5.52 6.23 14.31
CA GLY A 2 5.72 6.47 12.89
C GLY A 2 6.95 7.32 12.60
N LYS A 3 7.46 7.19 11.39
CA LYS A 3 8.60 7.93 10.92
C LYS A 3 8.40 8.24 9.43
N ILE A 4 8.68 9.50 9.05
CA ILE A 4 8.59 9.88 7.65
C ILE A 4 9.98 9.72 7.02
N HIS A 5 10.08 8.86 6.02
CA HIS A 5 11.32 8.67 5.27
C HIS A 5 11.44 9.73 4.18
N GLY A 6 12.66 9.98 3.72
CA GLY A 6 12.88 10.93 2.64
C GLY A 6 12.29 10.44 1.32
N LYS A 7 11.96 11.40 0.44
CA LYS A 7 11.27 11.08 -0.82
C LYS A 7 12.05 10.11 -1.70
N GLY A 8 13.36 10.32 -1.81
CA GLY A 8 14.19 9.43 -2.64
C GLY A 8 14.18 8.00 -2.14
N LEU A 9 14.22 7.82 -0.82
CA LEU A 9 14.17 6.48 -0.24
C LEU A 9 12.79 5.85 -0.48
N VAL A 10 11.72 6.63 -0.32
CA VAL A 10 10.38 6.11 -0.56
C VAL A 10 10.20 5.71 -2.02
N GLU A 11 10.73 6.51 -2.95
CA GLU A 11 10.69 6.16 -4.37
C GLU A 11 11.40 4.84 -4.64
N TYR A 12 12.57 4.65 -4.02
CA TYR A 12 13.34 3.41 -4.18
C TYR A 12 12.56 2.21 -3.64
N ILE A 13 11.97 2.35 -2.45
CA ILE A 13 11.19 1.29 -1.81
C ILE A 13 9.95 0.97 -2.63
N LEU A 14 9.30 1.99 -3.16
CA LEU A 14 8.11 1.81 -3.99
C LEU A 14 8.47 1.05 -5.26
N ASP A 15 9.60 1.39 -5.90
CA ASP A 15 10.07 0.68 -7.09
C ASP A 15 10.35 -0.79 -6.79
N GLU A 16 10.92 -1.09 -5.62
CA GLU A 16 11.16 -2.48 -5.23
C GLU A 16 9.83 -3.25 -5.08
N MET A 17 8.85 -2.60 -4.46
CA MET A 17 7.54 -3.23 -4.28
C MET A 17 6.89 -3.49 -5.63
N ILE A 18 6.91 -2.51 -6.51
CA ILE A 18 6.31 -2.64 -7.84
C ILE A 18 6.97 -3.78 -8.62
N GLU A 19 8.30 -3.88 -8.55
CA GLU A 19 9.01 -4.96 -9.23
C GLU A 19 8.58 -6.32 -8.68
N CYS A 20 8.46 -6.45 -7.37
CA CYS A 20 8.00 -7.70 -6.76
C CYS A 20 6.59 -8.05 -7.24
N VAL A 21 5.70 -7.06 -7.29
CA VAL A 21 4.31 -7.30 -7.72
C VAL A 21 4.28 -7.72 -9.18
N GLU A 22 5.08 -7.08 -10.04
CA GLU A 22 5.15 -7.43 -11.45
C GLU A 22 5.62 -8.87 -11.66
N GLN A 23 6.50 -9.35 -10.78
CA GLN A 23 7.02 -10.70 -10.85
C GLN A 23 6.12 -11.72 -10.16
N GLY A 24 5.04 -11.27 -9.54
CA GLY A 24 4.15 -12.17 -8.80
C GLY A 24 4.64 -12.52 -7.41
N ASN A 25 5.68 -11.85 -6.92
CA ASN A 25 6.27 -12.12 -5.61
C ASN A 25 5.63 -11.25 -4.54
N PHE A 26 4.34 -11.42 -4.33
CA PHE A 26 3.63 -10.65 -3.31
C PHE A 26 2.53 -11.47 -2.67
N VAL A 27 2.23 -11.14 -1.42
CA VAL A 27 1.16 -11.79 -0.66
C VAL A 27 0.34 -10.70 0.01
N VAL A 28 -0.98 -10.75 -0.17
CA VAL A 28 -1.89 -9.89 0.57
C VAL A 28 -2.33 -10.65 1.81
N LYS A 29 -2.10 -10.06 2.98
CA LYS A 29 -2.42 -10.73 4.25
C LYS A 29 -3.91 -11.01 4.35
N GLN A 30 -4.25 -12.15 4.95
CA GLN A 30 -5.65 -12.55 5.13
C GLN A 30 -6.15 -12.14 6.52
N THR A 31 -6.14 -10.82 6.76
CA THR A 31 -6.71 -10.28 8.00
C THR A 31 -8.19 -9.99 7.76
N ASP A 32 -8.94 -9.87 8.85
CA ASP A 32 -10.38 -9.59 8.75
C ASP A 32 -10.63 -8.32 7.94
N LYS A 33 -9.89 -7.26 8.21
CA LYS A 33 -10.06 -5.99 7.50
C LYS A 33 -9.78 -6.12 6.01
N ASN A 34 -8.71 -6.84 5.66
CA ASN A 34 -8.34 -7.04 4.26
C ASN A 34 -9.39 -7.88 3.54
N GLU A 35 -9.90 -8.92 4.20
CA GLU A 35 -10.89 -9.79 3.59
C GLU A 35 -12.24 -9.11 3.46
N GLU A 36 -12.65 -8.33 4.45
CA GLU A 36 -13.89 -7.57 4.38
C GLU A 36 -13.86 -6.58 3.24
N PHE A 37 -12.74 -5.88 3.08
CA PHE A 37 -12.57 -4.91 2.01
C PHE A 37 -12.63 -5.60 0.65
N ALA A 38 -11.91 -6.71 0.51
CA ALA A 38 -11.90 -7.46 -0.76
C ALA A 38 -13.30 -7.96 -1.11
N PHE A 39 -14.07 -8.37 -0.10
CA PHE A 39 -15.44 -8.83 -0.32
C PHE A 39 -16.35 -7.68 -0.73
N GLU A 40 -16.24 -6.55 -0.03
CA GLU A 40 -17.08 -5.38 -0.27
C GLU A 40 -16.99 -4.89 -1.72
N PHE A 41 -15.80 -4.95 -2.30
CA PHE A 41 -15.57 -4.44 -3.65
C PHE A 41 -15.25 -5.55 -4.67
N SER A 42 -15.47 -6.79 -4.29
CA SER A 42 -15.23 -7.96 -5.17
C SER A 42 -13.83 -7.92 -5.80
N LEU A 43 -12.83 -7.67 -4.97
CA LEU A 43 -11.46 -7.54 -5.45
C LEU A 43 -10.85 -8.89 -5.79
N THR A 44 -10.50 -9.06 -7.06
CA THR A 44 -9.77 -10.24 -7.51
C THR A 44 -8.28 -10.01 -7.29
N THR A 45 -7.48 -11.08 -7.43
CA THR A 45 -6.02 -10.94 -7.36
C THR A 45 -5.53 -9.96 -8.42
N GLU A 46 -6.11 -10.00 -9.61
CA GLU A 46 -5.72 -9.08 -10.68
C GLU A 46 -6.03 -7.64 -10.34
N LEU A 47 -7.21 -7.37 -9.77
CA LEU A 47 -7.57 -6.02 -9.35
C LEU A 47 -6.63 -5.51 -8.27
N LYS A 48 -6.33 -6.36 -7.28
CA LYS A 48 -5.38 -5.98 -6.23
C LYS A 48 -4.02 -5.66 -6.82
N ARG A 49 -3.56 -6.48 -7.76
CA ARG A 49 -2.29 -6.25 -8.44
C ARG A 49 -2.29 -4.90 -9.15
N ASN A 50 -3.35 -4.59 -9.87
CA ASN A 50 -3.46 -3.32 -10.60
C ASN A 50 -3.48 -2.14 -9.64
N MET A 51 -4.15 -2.26 -8.50
CA MET A 51 -4.17 -1.22 -7.49
C MET A 51 -2.77 -0.94 -6.95
N LEU A 52 -2.00 -2.01 -6.70
CA LEU A 52 -0.64 -1.87 -6.18
C LEU A 52 0.29 -1.23 -7.21
N LEU A 53 0.14 -1.60 -8.48
CA LEU A 53 0.98 -1.05 -9.54
C LEU A 53 0.68 0.43 -9.80
N ALA A 54 -0.47 0.92 -9.36
CA ALA A 54 -0.87 2.31 -9.54
C ALA A 54 -0.41 3.22 -8.40
N LEU A 55 0.24 2.68 -7.37
CA LEU A 55 0.71 3.50 -6.24
C LEU A 55 1.75 4.52 -6.69
N LYS A 56 1.69 5.70 -6.10
CA LYS A 56 2.61 6.80 -6.39
C LYS A 56 3.27 7.27 -5.11
N VAL A 57 4.42 7.91 -5.25
CA VAL A 57 5.12 8.42 -4.08
C VAL A 57 4.28 9.47 -3.33
N GLU A 58 3.41 10.18 -4.05
CA GLU A 58 2.53 11.17 -3.43
C GLU A 58 1.50 10.55 -2.49
N ASP A 59 1.25 9.25 -2.62
CA ASP A 59 0.29 8.55 -1.75
C ASP A 59 0.91 8.18 -0.40
N TYR A 60 2.20 8.33 -0.25
CA TYR A 60 2.92 7.96 0.98
C TYR A 60 2.60 8.89 2.13
N PHE A 61 2.37 8.33 3.33
CA PHE A 61 2.14 9.18 4.49
C PHE A 61 2.94 8.78 5.73
N ASN A 62 3.44 7.55 5.83
CA ASN A 62 4.14 7.14 7.06
C ASN A 62 4.90 5.83 6.89
N SER A 63 5.84 5.58 7.79
CA SER A 63 6.47 4.28 7.95
C SER A 63 6.51 3.95 9.43
N ASP A 64 6.21 2.69 9.77
CA ASP A 64 6.28 2.19 11.13
C ASP A 64 7.30 1.09 11.23
N GLU A 65 8.11 1.11 12.28
CA GLU A 65 9.08 0.06 12.49
C GLU A 65 8.37 -1.26 12.81
N SER A 66 8.85 -2.35 12.23
CA SER A 66 8.28 -3.66 12.47
C SER A 66 8.49 -4.07 13.92
N ILE A 67 7.43 -4.57 14.58
CA ILE A 67 7.51 -4.99 15.96
C ILE A 67 8.47 -6.17 16.13
N ASN A 68 8.42 -7.10 15.16
CA ASN A 68 9.18 -8.34 15.27
C ASN A 68 10.59 -8.24 14.69
N PHE A 69 10.88 -7.22 13.90
CA PHE A 69 12.15 -7.11 13.19
C PHE A 69 12.67 -5.67 13.26
N PRO A 70 13.38 -5.31 14.35
CA PRO A 70 13.92 -3.95 14.50
C PRO A 70 14.78 -3.56 13.29
N GLY A 71 14.62 -2.33 12.86
CA GLY A 71 15.33 -1.84 11.69
C GLY A 71 14.59 -2.05 10.37
N ARG A 72 13.52 -2.83 10.38
CA ARG A 72 12.67 -3.02 9.20
C ARG A 72 11.42 -2.17 9.38
N TYR A 73 10.91 -1.66 8.26
CA TYR A 73 9.77 -0.73 8.30
C TYR A 73 8.64 -1.20 7.42
N ILE A 74 7.42 -0.95 7.89
CA ILE A 74 6.20 -1.13 7.12
C ILE A 74 5.87 0.25 6.56
N HIS A 75 5.79 0.37 5.23
CA HIS A 75 5.55 1.65 4.57
C HIS A 75 4.07 1.80 4.26
N GLU A 76 3.52 2.98 4.52
CA GLU A 76 2.08 3.20 4.49
C GLU A 76 1.70 4.25 3.47
N PHE A 77 0.77 3.89 2.60
CA PHE A 77 0.27 4.73 1.52
C PHE A 77 -1.26 4.82 1.62
N CYS A 78 -1.81 5.91 1.14
CA CYS A 78 -3.27 6.08 1.14
C CYS A 78 -3.75 6.65 -0.20
N PRO A 79 -3.73 5.84 -1.25
CA PRO A 79 -4.26 6.25 -2.55
C PRO A 79 -5.78 6.28 -2.53
N LYS A 80 -6.36 6.94 -3.54
CA LYS A 80 -7.79 6.96 -3.75
C LYS A 80 -8.10 6.18 -5.01
N TYR A 81 -9.05 5.24 -4.92
CA TYR A 81 -9.45 4.42 -6.06
C TYR A 81 -10.95 4.54 -6.30
N SER A 82 -11.35 4.42 -7.57
CA SER A 82 -12.75 4.27 -7.92
C SER A 82 -13.03 2.77 -7.99
N LEU A 83 -13.86 2.28 -7.08
CA LEU A 83 -14.14 0.86 -6.96
C LEU A 83 -15.65 0.61 -7.07
N CYS A 84 -16.02 -0.55 -7.61
CA CYS A 84 -17.43 -0.92 -7.74
C CYS A 84 -17.90 -1.62 -6.47
N ASN A 85 -18.91 -1.04 -5.80
CA ASN A 85 -19.42 -1.61 -4.57
C ASN A 85 -20.46 -2.69 -4.86
N MET A 86 -21.04 -3.26 -3.78
CA MET A 86 -21.98 -4.39 -3.91
C MET A 86 -23.30 -3.98 -4.56
N ASP A 87 -23.61 -2.70 -4.56
CA ASP A 87 -24.83 -2.20 -5.21
C ASP A 87 -24.63 -1.95 -6.70
N GLY A 88 -23.42 -2.19 -7.21
CA GLY A 88 -23.10 -1.97 -8.62
C GLY A 88 -22.72 -0.55 -8.96
N ASN A 89 -22.50 0.30 -7.95
CA ASN A 89 -22.14 1.70 -8.17
C ASN A 89 -20.66 1.92 -7.93
N GLU A 90 -20.08 2.87 -8.70
CA GLU A 90 -18.70 3.27 -8.45
C GLU A 90 -18.63 4.18 -7.23
N GLU A 91 -17.62 3.96 -6.44
CA GLU A 91 -17.40 4.72 -5.21
C GLU A 91 -15.93 5.09 -5.13
N LEU A 92 -15.64 6.38 -4.80
CA LEU A 92 -14.26 6.80 -4.56
C LEU A 92 -13.89 6.42 -3.13
N VAL A 93 -12.85 5.64 -2.99
CA VAL A 93 -12.47 5.08 -1.69
C VAL A 93 -11.03 5.40 -1.37
N ASP A 94 -10.79 5.94 -0.17
CA ASP A 94 -9.44 6.09 0.35
C ASP A 94 -9.02 4.73 0.91
N VAL A 95 -7.89 4.23 0.45
CA VAL A 95 -7.45 2.88 0.77
C VAL A 95 -6.09 2.92 1.46
N TYR A 96 -5.98 2.26 2.62
CA TYR A 96 -4.68 2.05 3.25
C TYR A 96 -3.99 0.91 2.52
N VAL A 97 -2.79 1.19 2.01
CA VAL A 97 -1.92 0.17 1.44
C VAL A 97 -0.64 0.20 2.25
N LYS A 98 -0.40 -0.87 2.98
CA LYS A 98 0.80 -0.97 3.81
C LYS A 98 1.60 -2.14 3.32
N PHE A 99 2.92 -1.98 3.20
CA PHE A 99 3.74 -3.08 2.73
C PHE A 99 5.12 -3.09 3.36
N GLU A 100 5.69 -4.29 3.37
CA GLU A 100 7.05 -4.54 3.83
C GLU A 100 7.70 -5.47 2.82
N VAL A 101 8.91 -5.12 2.35
CA VAL A 101 9.66 -5.97 1.44
C VAL A 101 10.56 -6.87 2.27
N GLU A 102 10.46 -8.18 2.05
CA GLU A 102 11.27 -9.18 2.77
C GLU A 102 12.23 -9.84 1.79
N GLU A 103 13.45 -10.07 2.23
CA GLU A 103 14.44 -10.75 1.41
C GLU A 103 14.71 -12.13 2.02
N GLU A 104 14.59 -13.17 1.19
CA GLU A 104 14.87 -14.54 1.60
C GLU A 104 16.33 -14.84 1.51
N ASP A 105 16.77 -15.94 2.15
CA ASP A 105 18.16 -16.36 2.13
C ASP A 105 18.70 -16.57 0.72
N THR A 106 17.82 -16.89 -0.23
CA THR A 106 18.17 -17.07 -1.62
C THR A 106 18.40 -15.77 -2.37
N GLY A 107 18.14 -14.63 -1.72
CA GLY A 107 18.19 -13.32 -2.36
C GLY A 107 16.89 -12.91 -3.01
N LYS A 108 15.89 -13.78 -3.02
CA LYS A 108 14.58 -13.46 -3.58
C LYS A 108 13.86 -12.48 -2.66
N GLN A 109 13.26 -11.45 -3.25
CA GLN A 109 12.46 -10.49 -2.51
C GLN A 109 10.98 -10.80 -2.69
N THR A 110 10.23 -10.67 -1.60
CA THR A 110 8.78 -10.86 -1.59
C THR A 110 8.18 -9.72 -0.78
N VAL A 111 7.04 -9.20 -1.20
CA VAL A 111 6.39 -8.13 -0.48
C VAL A 111 5.13 -8.63 0.19
N GLU A 112 4.98 -8.27 1.47
CA GLU A 112 3.80 -8.62 2.25
C GLU A 112 2.95 -7.36 2.37
N ILE A 113 1.67 -7.47 2.04
CA ILE A 113 0.80 -6.32 1.83
C ILE A 113 -0.45 -6.39 2.68
N SER A 114 -0.86 -5.24 3.22
CA SER A 114 -2.16 -5.06 3.83
C SER A 114 -2.92 -4.02 3.00
N LEU A 115 -4.19 -4.31 2.70
CA LEU A 115 -4.97 -3.51 1.78
C LEU A 115 -6.41 -3.44 2.28
N HIS A 116 -6.84 -2.29 2.81
CA HIS A 116 -8.20 -2.12 3.29
C HIS A 116 -8.59 -0.65 3.31
N ARG A 117 -9.88 -0.39 3.57
CA ARG A 117 -10.40 0.98 3.60
C ARG A 117 -9.68 1.79 4.66
N ALA A 118 -9.36 3.04 4.34
CA ALA A 118 -8.73 3.95 5.29
C ALA A 118 -9.71 4.24 6.44
N GLU A 119 -9.17 4.28 7.65
CA GLU A 119 -9.99 4.45 8.85
C GLU A 119 -10.02 5.88 9.36
N LYS A 120 -9.12 6.73 8.86
CA LYS A 120 -9.08 8.14 9.24
C LYS A 120 -8.26 8.93 8.24
N GLU A 121 -8.36 10.24 8.31
CA GLU A 121 -7.57 11.10 7.44
C GLU A 121 -6.07 10.94 7.69
N VAL A 122 -5.29 11.11 6.64
CA VAL A 122 -3.83 11.04 6.71
C VAL A 122 -3.23 12.34 6.21
N HIS A 123 -1.99 12.60 6.63
CA HIS A 123 -1.23 13.75 6.15
C HIS A 123 -0.13 13.24 5.23
N PHE A 124 -0.26 13.54 3.94
CA PHE A 124 0.69 13.07 2.95
C PHE A 124 2.02 13.80 3.08
N ALA A 125 3.11 13.06 2.96
CA ALA A 125 4.44 13.61 3.17
C ALA A 125 4.92 14.48 2.01
N PHE A 126 4.49 14.15 0.78
CA PHE A 126 5.06 14.77 -0.42
C PHE A 126 4.07 15.49 -1.32
N LYS A 127 2.82 15.58 -0.93
CA LYS A 127 1.87 16.35 -1.73
C LYS A 127 2.05 17.83 -1.46
N SER A 128 1.97 18.62 -2.53
CA SER A 128 1.97 20.05 -2.36
C SER A 128 0.67 20.50 -1.73
N TRP A 129 0.77 21.34 -0.73
CA TRP A 129 -0.41 21.85 -0.06
C TRP A 129 -0.72 23.26 -0.54
N GLY A 130 -1.89 23.40 -1.04
CA GLY A 130 -2.36 24.74 -1.38
C GLY A 130 -1.67 25.43 -2.47
N LYS A 131 -0.88 24.96 -3.21
CA LYS A 131 -0.31 25.56 -4.17
C LYS A 131 -0.58 25.11 -5.26
N GLY A 132 -1.15 25.60 -5.70
CA GLY A 132 -1.34 25.41 -6.98
C GLY A 132 -0.91 24.11 -7.42
N GLU A 133 -1.06 23.35 -6.69
CA GLU A 133 -0.66 22.23 -7.15
C GLU A 133 -1.62 21.53 -7.36
#